data_e5ff7da193021d6d84e12c50e312c323
#
_entry.id   e5ff7da193021d6d84e12c50e312c323
#
_cell.length_a   1.000
_cell.length_b   1.000
_cell.length_c   1.000
_cell.angle_alpha   90.00
_cell.angle_beta   90.00
_cell.angle_gamma   90.00
#
_symmetry.space_group_name_H-M   'P 1'
#
loop_
_entity.id
_entity.type
_entity.pdbx_description
1 polymer ?
#
loop_
_entity_poly.entity_id
_entity_poly.type
_entity_poly.pdbx_seq_one_letter_code
_entity_poly.pdbx_strand_id
1 'polypeptide(L)'
;MKLFIIGNGFDLAHGIKSRYWDFGEYLQKNYPDFYNDLMAAINYYDGIWSDFEGNLPMCATEMESFGLQVSQERVDELDYDPMNDEGMGQWMNEKLVFINQLPEVLREWIQSVDIKKQKVYRSDLFSEEDLFLSFNYTSTLEELYKIPSEKILHIHGSVANWHEDLIMGHRSTQQIESTTRDYNNAVSEFSDGASAVFQCVLEFLEKTYKDTSMIIERNEDFFNSIYGNDIEEVIVIGSSLSNIDRPYLERIRDEGDFKWSIYYHDSGNMIISEKERVKAIKFLETLQIPEEKRNIVSSLQILINSGKN
;
A
#
# COMPACT_ATOMS: atom_id res chain seq x y z
N MET A 1 26.29 10.63 6.08
CA MET A 1 25.26 9.62 6.35
C MET A 1 24.18 9.69 5.27
N LYS A 2 23.48 8.58 5.01
CA LYS A 2 22.41 8.51 3.99
C LYS A 2 21.11 8.04 4.61
N LEU A 3 19.99 8.47 4.02
CA LEU A 3 18.67 7.92 4.30
C LEU A 3 18.24 7.06 3.10
N PHE A 4 18.00 5.78 3.35
CA PHE A 4 17.47 4.87 2.34
C PHE A 4 15.95 4.73 2.48
N ILE A 5 15.24 4.89 1.37
CA ILE A 5 13.80 4.63 1.25
C ILE A 5 13.64 3.36 0.44
N ILE A 6 13.11 2.32 1.08
CA ILE A 6 13.04 0.96 0.54
C ILE A 6 11.58 0.61 0.25
N GLY A 7 11.29 0.25 -1.00
CA GLY A 7 9.98 -0.23 -1.41
C GLY A 7 10.01 -1.67 -1.90
N ASN A 8 8.83 -2.21 -2.26
CA ASN A 8 8.64 -3.62 -2.60
C ASN A 8 9.52 -4.14 -3.74
N GLY A 9 9.94 -3.27 -4.67
CA GLY A 9 10.89 -3.64 -5.72
C GLY A 9 12.24 -4.13 -5.18
N PHE A 10 12.60 -3.75 -3.96
CA PHE A 10 13.77 -4.28 -3.26
C PHE A 10 13.60 -5.77 -2.97
N ASP A 11 12.47 -6.18 -2.41
CA ASP A 11 12.15 -7.59 -2.15
C ASP A 11 12.06 -8.39 -3.44
N LEU A 12 11.40 -7.84 -4.46
CA LEU A 12 11.26 -8.48 -5.76
C LEU A 12 12.61 -8.76 -6.44
N ALA A 13 13.58 -7.85 -6.30
CA ALA A 13 14.93 -8.05 -6.80
C ALA A 13 15.62 -9.26 -6.14
N HIS A 14 15.30 -9.55 -4.86
CA HIS A 14 15.77 -10.74 -4.15
C HIS A 14 14.95 -12.00 -4.51
N GLY A 15 13.99 -11.89 -5.43
CA GLY A 15 13.10 -12.99 -5.83
C GLY A 15 12.10 -13.38 -4.72
N ILE A 16 11.88 -12.49 -3.77
CA ILE A 16 10.87 -12.62 -2.73
C ILE A 16 9.49 -12.40 -3.37
N LYS A 17 8.56 -13.31 -3.14
CA LYS A 17 7.20 -13.24 -3.67
C LYS A 17 6.32 -12.33 -2.81
N SER A 18 6.46 -11.03 -3.00
CA SER A 18 5.79 -9.99 -2.21
C SER A 18 4.91 -9.05 -3.04
N ARG A 19 4.52 -9.46 -4.26
CA ARG A 19 3.56 -8.71 -5.08
C ARG A 19 2.15 -8.97 -4.59
N TYR A 20 1.24 -8.04 -4.78
CA TYR A 20 -0.19 -8.29 -4.53
C TYR A 20 -0.77 -9.42 -5.40
N TRP A 21 -0.23 -9.71 -6.58
CA TRP A 21 -0.52 -10.93 -7.34
C TRP A 21 -0.17 -12.20 -6.57
N ASP A 22 0.98 -12.24 -5.90
CA ASP A 22 1.38 -13.36 -5.06
C ASP A 22 0.46 -13.50 -3.84
N PHE A 23 -0.07 -12.37 -3.32
CA PHE A 23 -1.09 -12.36 -2.28
C PHE A 23 -2.42 -12.93 -2.77
N GLY A 24 -2.88 -12.55 -3.97
CA GLY A 24 -4.07 -13.12 -4.60
C GLY A 24 -3.97 -14.63 -4.77
N GLU A 25 -2.83 -15.15 -5.25
CA GLU A 25 -2.56 -16.58 -5.35
C GLU A 25 -2.58 -17.28 -3.95
N TYR A 26 -2.03 -16.61 -2.94
CA TYR A 26 -2.05 -17.10 -1.57
C TYR A 26 -3.48 -17.18 -1.02
N LEU A 27 -4.30 -16.14 -1.22
CA LEU A 27 -5.70 -16.11 -0.83
C LEU A 27 -6.48 -17.23 -1.52
N GLN A 28 -6.37 -17.34 -2.84
CA GLN A 28 -7.08 -18.37 -3.61
C GLN A 28 -6.80 -19.79 -3.11
N LYS A 29 -5.56 -20.03 -2.69
CA LYS A 29 -5.12 -21.36 -2.22
C LYS A 29 -5.49 -21.65 -0.78
N ASN A 30 -5.32 -20.68 0.13
CA ASN A 30 -5.39 -20.90 1.58
C ASN A 30 -6.68 -20.38 2.20
N TYR A 31 -7.34 -19.41 1.55
CA TYR A 31 -8.56 -18.73 2.00
C TYR A 31 -9.55 -18.57 0.83
N PRO A 32 -10.01 -19.69 0.22
CA PRO A 32 -10.83 -19.66 -1.00
C PRO A 32 -12.15 -18.89 -0.81
N ASP A 33 -12.77 -18.98 0.36
CA ASP A 33 -14.03 -18.26 0.63
C ASP A 33 -13.77 -16.75 0.68
N PHE A 34 -12.73 -16.30 1.41
CA PHE A 34 -12.29 -14.93 1.43
C PHE A 34 -11.97 -14.41 0.01
N TYR A 35 -11.19 -15.19 -0.77
CA TYR A 35 -10.86 -14.82 -2.15
C TYR A 35 -12.11 -14.66 -3.00
N ASN A 36 -13.05 -15.58 -2.90
CA ASN A 36 -14.30 -15.54 -3.67
C ASN A 36 -15.18 -14.35 -3.27
N ASP A 37 -15.31 -14.05 -1.97
CA ASP A 37 -16.09 -12.91 -1.48
C ASP A 37 -15.46 -11.58 -1.94
N LEU A 38 -14.14 -11.44 -1.84
CA LEU A 38 -13.41 -10.28 -2.37
C LEU A 38 -13.62 -10.14 -3.88
N MET A 39 -13.42 -11.21 -4.65
CA MET A 39 -13.55 -11.15 -6.11
C MET A 39 -15.01 -10.90 -6.55
N ALA A 40 -15.98 -11.42 -5.83
CA ALA A 40 -17.39 -11.13 -6.07
C ALA A 40 -17.71 -9.65 -5.79
N ALA A 41 -17.19 -9.09 -4.69
CA ALA A 41 -17.37 -7.69 -4.32
C ALA A 41 -16.82 -6.70 -5.36
N ILE A 42 -15.85 -7.12 -6.17
CA ILE A 42 -15.23 -6.30 -7.24
C ILE A 42 -15.59 -6.80 -8.65
N ASN A 43 -16.70 -7.53 -8.77
CA ASN A 43 -17.16 -8.06 -10.05
C ASN A 43 -16.05 -8.81 -10.83
N TYR A 44 -15.22 -9.59 -10.12
CA TYR A 44 -14.11 -10.38 -10.68
C TYR A 44 -13.07 -9.57 -11.47
N TYR A 45 -12.84 -8.32 -11.07
CA TYR A 45 -11.83 -7.48 -11.70
C TYR A 45 -10.40 -7.88 -11.28
N ASP A 46 -9.73 -8.69 -12.08
CA ASP A 46 -8.36 -9.16 -11.82
C ASP A 46 -7.32 -8.03 -11.73
N GLY A 47 -7.61 -6.88 -12.32
CA GLY A 47 -6.70 -5.72 -12.28
C GLY A 47 -6.44 -5.16 -10.88
N ILE A 48 -7.24 -5.55 -9.87
CA ILE A 48 -7.05 -5.15 -8.48
C ILE A 48 -5.64 -5.46 -7.99
N TRP A 49 -5.08 -6.61 -8.38
CA TRP A 49 -3.77 -7.06 -7.92
C TRP A 49 -2.59 -6.24 -8.45
N SER A 50 -2.80 -5.41 -9.47
CA SER A 50 -1.75 -4.52 -10.01
C SER A 50 -1.37 -3.39 -9.06
N ASP A 51 -2.34 -2.88 -8.31
CA ASP A 51 -2.22 -1.86 -7.25
C ASP A 51 -3.35 -2.06 -6.26
N PHE A 52 -3.23 -3.05 -5.39
CA PHE A 52 -4.31 -3.46 -4.49
C PHE A 52 -4.79 -2.31 -3.62
N GLU A 53 -3.87 -1.60 -2.97
CA GLU A 53 -4.20 -0.48 -2.10
C GLU A 53 -4.87 0.68 -2.87
N GLY A 54 -4.32 1.04 -4.02
CA GLY A 54 -4.87 2.10 -4.87
C GLY A 54 -6.22 1.78 -5.48
N ASN A 55 -6.54 0.48 -5.63
CA ASN A 55 -7.80 0.02 -6.21
C ASN A 55 -8.91 -0.23 -5.17
N LEU A 56 -8.63 -0.18 -3.85
CA LEU A 56 -9.66 -0.35 -2.83
C LEU A 56 -10.86 0.62 -2.98
N PRO A 57 -10.70 1.92 -3.31
CA PRO A 57 -11.82 2.80 -3.56
C PRO A 57 -12.73 2.36 -4.72
N MET A 58 -12.16 1.70 -5.73
CA MET A 58 -12.94 1.12 -6.83
C MET A 58 -13.78 -0.06 -6.34
N CYS A 59 -13.23 -0.90 -5.43
CA CYS A 59 -14.00 -1.96 -4.79
C CYS A 59 -15.24 -1.39 -4.07
N ALA A 60 -15.07 -0.28 -3.37
CA ALA A 60 -16.18 0.42 -2.71
C ALA A 60 -17.28 0.83 -3.70
N THR A 61 -16.91 1.36 -4.88
CA THR A 61 -17.86 1.77 -5.92
C THR A 61 -18.63 0.57 -6.50
N GLU A 62 -17.94 -0.55 -6.74
CA GLU A 62 -18.60 -1.78 -7.24
C GLU A 62 -19.55 -2.36 -6.19
N MET A 63 -19.13 -2.40 -4.92
CA MET A 63 -19.97 -2.84 -3.80
C MET A 63 -21.23 -1.97 -3.62
N GLU A 64 -21.07 -0.65 -3.74
CA GLU A 64 -22.16 0.30 -3.70
C GLU A 64 -23.17 0.03 -4.82
N SER A 65 -22.70 -0.06 -6.06
CA SER A 65 -23.54 -0.31 -7.23
C SER A 65 -24.32 -1.61 -7.11
N PHE A 66 -23.64 -2.68 -6.68
CA PHE A 66 -24.27 -3.98 -6.49
C PHE A 66 -25.26 -4.00 -5.33
N GLY A 67 -24.92 -3.38 -4.20
CA GLY A 67 -25.79 -3.26 -3.04
C GLY A 67 -27.06 -2.48 -3.35
N LEU A 68 -26.96 -1.36 -4.08
CA LEU A 68 -28.11 -0.56 -4.50
C LEU A 68 -29.02 -1.34 -5.45
N GLN A 69 -28.45 -2.13 -6.38
CA GLN A 69 -29.25 -2.99 -7.26
C GLN A 69 -30.04 -4.02 -6.43
N VAL A 70 -29.39 -4.71 -5.51
CA VAL A 70 -30.06 -5.72 -4.63
C VAL A 70 -31.12 -5.05 -3.76
N SER A 71 -30.85 -3.87 -3.23
CA SER A 71 -31.83 -3.10 -2.45
C SER A 71 -33.07 -2.77 -3.29
N GLN A 72 -32.90 -2.36 -4.54
CA GLN A 72 -34.03 -2.04 -5.43
C GLN A 72 -34.83 -3.29 -5.80
N GLU A 73 -34.16 -4.42 -6.09
CA GLU A 73 -34.82 -5.70 -6.39
C GLU A 73 -35.69 -6.17 -5.23
N ARG A 74 -35.26 -5.95 -3.98
CA ARG A 74 -36.04 -6.28 -2.77
C ARG A 74 -37.30 -5.42 -2.62
N VAL A 75 -37.23 -4.15 -2.96
CA VAL A 75 -38.39 -3.24 -2.94
C VAL A 75 -39.50 -3.72 -3.89
N ASP A 76 -39.12 -4.35 -4.98
CA ASP A 76 -40.04 -4.87 -5.99
C ASP A 76 -40.67 -6.23 -5.60
N GLU A 77 -40.28 -6.84 -4.47
CA GLU A 77 -40.88 -8.07 -3.95
C GLU A 77 -42.25 -7.78 -3.31
N LEU A 78 -43.21 -8.69 -3.54
CA LEU A 78 -44.61 -8.52 -3.12
C LEU A 78 -44.84 -8.41 -1.60
N ASP A 79 -43.87 -8.92 -0.80
CA ASP A 79 -43.94 -8.96 0.66
C ASP A 79 -42.91 -8.02 1.34
N TYR A 80 -42.38 -7.05 0.60
CA TYR A 80 -41.40 -6.12 1.14
C TYR A 80 -41.98 -5.22 2.22
N ASP A 81 -41.40 -5.24 3.42
CA ASP A 81 -41.75 -4.33 4.53
C ASP A 81 -40.55 -3.37 4.78
N PRO A 82 -40.64 -2.10 4.36
CA PRO A 82 -39.55 -1.12 4.55
C PRO A 82 -39.17 -0.89 6.01
N MET A 83 -40.11 -1.10 6.96
CA MET A 83 -39.83 -0.91 8.39
C MET A 83 -39.08 -2.10 9.04
N ASN A 84 -38.92 -3.19 8.34
CA ASN A 84 -38.24 -4.39 8.80
C ASN A 84 -37.01 -4.81 7.92
N ASP A 85 -36.51 -3.93 7.05
CA ASP A 85 -35.37 -4.25 6.19
C ASP A 85 -34.01 -4.12 6.91
N GLU A 86 -33.91 -4.71 8.11
CA GLU A 86 -32.62 -4.99 8.75
C GLU A 86 -31.76 -5.95 7.87
N GLY A 87 -32.39 -6.66 6.93
CA GLY A 87 -31.76 -7.66 6.09
C GLY A 87 -30.73 -7.10 5.13
N MET A 88 -30.84 -5.86 4.65
CA MET A 88 -29.88 -5.30 3.70
C MET A 88 -28.54 -5.02 4.36
N GLY A 89 -28.54 -4.40 5.54
CA GLY A 89 -27.32 -4.17 6.31
C GLY A 89 -26.61 -5.47 6.73
N GLN A 90 -27.40 -6.48 7.18
CA GLN A 90 -26.84 -7.78 7.51
C GLN A 90 -26.23 -8.46 6.28
N TRP A 91 -26.92 -8.45 5.15
CA TRP A 91 -26.43 -9.02 3.90
C TRP A 91 -25.13 -8.36 3.42
N MET A 92 -25.05 -7.01 3.46
CA MET A 92 -23.82 -6.28 3.14
C MET A 92 -22.69 -6.62 4.09
N ASN A 93 -22.95 -6.67 5.40
CA ASN A 93 -21.94 -7.03 6.39
C ASN A 93 -21.40 -8.45 6.19
N GLU A 94 -22.25 -9.41 5.83
CA GLU A 94 -21.82 -10.77 5.51
C GLU A 94 -20.89 -10.80 4.29
N LYS A 95 -21.16 -9.97 3.28
CA LYS A 95 -20.30 -9.83 2.09
C LYS A 95 -18.96 -9.11 2.37
N LEU A 96 -18.92 -8.27 3.39
CA LEU A 96 -17.74 -7.47 3.74
C LEU A 96 -16.94 -8.03 4.93
N VAL A 97 -17.34 -9.18 5.48
CA VAL A 97 -16.68 -9.78 6.65
C VAL A 97 -15.19 -10.02 6.42
N PHE A 98 -14.77 -10.28 5.18
CA PHE A 98 -13.38 -10.50 4.81
C PHE A 98 -12.47 -9.30 5.14
N ILE A 99 -13.01 -8.08 5.16
CA ILE A 99 -12.23 -6.86 5.50
C ILE A 99 -11.65 -6.94 6.90
N ASN A 100 -12.42 -7.48 7.84
CA ASN A 100 -11.97 -7.59 9.22
C ASN A 100 -10.82 -8.63 9.36
N GLN A 101 -10.72 -9.56 8.43
CA GLN A 101 -9.68 -10.59 8.40
C GLN A 101 -8.43 -10.15 7.61
N LEU A 102 -8.57 -9.12 6.78
CA LEU A 102 -7.52 -8.72 5.85
C LEU A 102 -6.15 -8.44 6.49
N PRO A 103 -6.05 -7.72 7.63
CA PRO A 103 -4.75 -7.46 8.27
C PRO A 103 -4.08 -8.75 8.79
N GLU A 104 -4.85 -9.69 9.34
CA GLU A 104 -4.34 -10.96 9.83
C GLU A 104 -3.87 -11.85 8.70
N VAL A 105 -4.69 -12.00 7.67
CA VAL A 105 -4.36 -12.81 6.48
C VAL A 105 -3.17 -12.24 5.70
N LEU A 106 -3.05 -10.90 5.63
CA LEU A 106 -1.89 -10.22 5.08
C LEU A 106 -0.62 -10.59 5.87
N ARG A 107 -0.69 -10.54 7.20
CA ARG A 107 0.43 -10.91 8.09
C ARG A 107 0.85 -12.36 7.88
N GLU A 108 -0.09 -13.29 7.86
CA GLU A 108 0.19 -14.70 7.64
C GLU A 108 0.84 -14.95 6.28
N TRP A 109 0.32 -14.29 5.23
CA TRP A 109 0.93 -14.38 3.92
C TRP A 109 2.39 -13.92 3.95
N ILE A 110 2.68 -12.71 4.46
CA ILE A 110 4.06 -12.18 4.50
C ILE A 110 4.97 -13.09 5.36
N GLN A 111 4.48 -13.63 6.47
CA GLN A 111 5.25 -14.59 7.28
C GLN A 111 5.56 -15.90 6.56
N SER A 112 4.70 -16.30 5.62
CA SER A 112 4.91 -17.49 4.80
C SER A 112 5.95 -17.31 3.70
N VAL A 113 6.33 -16.06 3.41
CA VAL A 113 7.27 -15.72 2.33
C VAL A 113 8.70 -16.05 2.74
N ASP A 114 9.41 -16.80 1.91
CA ASP A 114 10.81 -17.18 2.16
C ASP A 114 11.76 -16.02 1.85
N ILE A 115 12.35 -15.41 2.89
CA ILE A 115 13.31 -14.31 2.80
C ILE A 115 14.75 -14.81 2.67
N LYS A 116 15.02 -16.09 2.96
CA LYS A 116 16.38 -16.66 3.02
C LYS A 116 17.00 -16.85 1.64
N LYS A 117 17.14 -15.77 0.88
CA LYS A 117 17.77 -15.78 -0.45
C LYS A 117 19.09 -15.04 -0.46
N GLN A 118 19.81 -15.10 -1.59
CA GLN A 118 21.11 -14.44 -1.72
C GLN A 118 20.92 -12.93 -1.82
N LYS A 119 21.90 -12.18 -1.28
CA LYS A 119 21.98 -10.74 -1.51
C LYS A 119 22.08 -10.46 -3.01
N VAL A 120 21.31 -9.46 -3.45
CA VAL A 120 21.29 -9.01 -4.85
C VAL A 120 21.98 -7.66 -4.99
N TYR A 121 21.87 -6.81 -3.98
CA TYR A 121 22.56 -5.53 -3.96
C TYR A 121 23.94 -5.64 -3.33
N ARG A 122 24.86 -4.78 -3.76
CA ARG A 122 26.22 -4.71 -3.23
C ARG A 122 26.20 -4.47 -1.72
N SER A 123 27.02 -5.20 -0.98
CA SER A 123 27.10 -5.07 0.47
C SER A 123 27.72 -3.75 0.94
N ASP A 124 28.48 -3.08 0.07
CA ASP A 124 29.07 -1.76 0.33
C ASP A 124 28.13 -0.59 0.05
N LEU A 125 26.88 -0.87 -0.36
CA LEU A 125 25.85 0.16 -0.57
C LEU A 125 25.42 0.80 0.74
N PHE A 126 25.33 -0.01 1.82
CA PHE A 126 24.85 0.38 3.13
C PHE A 126 26.00 0.53 4.13
N SER A 127 25.94 1.58 4.95
CA SER A 127 26.82 1.82 6.08
C SER A 127 26.07 1.59 7.40
N GLU A 128 26.77 1.25 8.47
CA GLU A 128 26.22 1.10 9.82
C GLU A 128 25.59 2.41 10.37
N GLU A 129 26.01 3.55 9.82
CA GLU A 129 25.49 4.85 10.21
C GLU A 129 24.17 5.23 9.50
N ASP A 130 23.87 4.58 8.37
CA ASP A 130 22.73 4.94 7.54
C ASP A 130 21.38 4.65 8.22
N LEU A 131 20.35 5.45 7.86
CA LEU A 131 18.97 5.26 8.28
C LEU A 131 18.14 4.67 7.15
N PHE A 132 17.08 3.96 7.53
CA PHE A 132 16.20 3.27 6.59
C PHE A 132 14.74 3.56 6.89
N LEU A 133 13.99 4.03 5.88
CA LEU A 133 12.53 4.05 5.87
C LEU A 133 12.06 2.92 4.95
N SER A 134 11.44 1.90 5.49
CA SER A 134 10.94 0.76 4.73
C SER A 134 9.43 0.83 4.59
N PHE A 135 8.93 0.72 3.35
CA PHE A 135 7.53 0.50 3.03
C PHE A 135 7.17 -1.00 3.02
N ASN A 136 8.18 -1.88 3.12
CA ASN A 136 7.99 -3.33 3.08
C ASN A 136 7.62 -3.86 4.46
N TYR A 137 6.73 -4.84 4.48
CA TYR A 137 6.36 -5.56 5.71
C TYR A 137 7.38 -6.63 6.10
N THR A 138 8.29 -6.97 5.18
CA THR A 138 9.30 -8.02 5.34
C THR A 138 10.53 -7.52 6.09
N SER A 139 11.24 -8.43 6.76
CA SER A 139 12.52 -8.16 7.44
C SER A 139 13.74 -8.38 6.52
N THR A 140 13.63 -8.05 5.25
CA THR A 140 14.69 -8.31 4.25
C THR A 140 16.00 -7.56 4.56
N LEU A 141 15.92 -6.33 5.08
CA LEU A 141 17.10 -5.55 5.47
C LEU A 141 17.84 -6.20 6.64
N GLU A 142 17.12 -6.60 7.66
CA GLU A 142 17.65 -7.26 8.86
C GLU A 142 18.20 -8.65 8.53
N GLU A 143 17.44 -9.46 7.80
CA GLU A 143 17.77 -10.86 7.51
C GLU A 143 18.94 -11.00 6.55
N LEU A 144 18.96 -10.24 5.46
CA LEU A 144 19.97 -10.39 4.41
C LEU A 144 21.17 -9.44 4.59
N TYR A 145 20.93 -8.21 5.06
CA TYR A 145 21.98 -7.19 5.13
C TYR A 145 22.47 -6.95 6.55
N LYS A 146 21.80 -7.53 7.55
CA LYS A 146 22.14 -7.39 8.97
C LYS A 146 22.09 -5.95 9.47
N ILE A 147 21.17 -5.17 8.88
CA ILE A 147 20.93 -3.81 9.35
C ILE A 147 20.24 -3.91 10.73
N PRO A 148 20.74 -3.20 11.75
CA PRO A 148 20.11 -3.18 13.07
C PRO A 148 18.71 -2.60 13.02
N SER A 149 17.76 -3.21 13.75
CA SER A 149 16.35 -2.80 13.72
C SER A 149 16.13 -1.36 14.19
N GLU A 150 16.97 -0.84 15.07
CA GLU A 150 16.94 0.56 15.52
C GLU A 150 17.31 1.58 14.43
N LYS A 151 17.84 1.13 13.29
CA LYS A 151 18.15 1.94 12.12
C LYS A 151 17.05 1.92 11.07
N ILE A 152 16.01 1.09 11.28
CA ILE A 152 14.96 0.85 10.29
C ILE A 152 13.62 1.29 10.89
N LEU A 153 12.92 2.21 10.21
CA LEU A 153 11.52 2.44 10.43
C LEU A 153 10.71 1.68 9.37
N HIS A 154 9.97 0.64 9.77
CA HIS A 154 8.92 0.04 8.95
C HIS A 154 7.65 0.88 9.11
N ILE A 155 7.46 1.86 8.23
CA ILE A 155 6.39 2.86 8.38
C ILE A 155 4.98 2.28 8.30
N HIS A 156 4.84 1.11 7.71
CA HIS A 156 3.58 0.36 7.59
C HIS A 156 3.55 -0.89 8.50
N GLY A 157 4.47 -0.97 9.45
CA GLY A 157 4.64 -2.14 10.30
C GLY A 157 5.49 -3.24 9.67
N SER A 158 5.93 -4.19 10.49
CA SER A 158 6.77 -5.32 10.09
C SER A 158 6.26 -6.63 10.67
N VAL A 159 6.39 -7.71 9.90
CA VAL A 159 6.10 -9.06 10.41
C VAL A 159 7.13 -9.56 11.43
N ALA A 160 8.29 -8.93 11.53
CA ALA A 160 9.26 -9.19 12.58
C ALA A 160 8.76 -8.75 13.97
N ASN A 161 7.89 -7.73 14.00
CA ASN A 161 7.25 -7.24 15.22
C ASN A 161 5.78 -7.71 15.26
N TRP A 162 5.50 -8.75 16.03
CA TRP A 162 4.17 -9.34 16.12
C TRP A 162 3.16 -8.50 16.92
N HIS A 163 3.63 -7.49 17.68
CA HIS A 163 2.77 -6.54 18.40
C HIS A 163 2.30 -5.36 17.54
N GLU A 164 2.90 -5.18 16.37
CA GLU A 164 2.64 -4.05 15.50
C GLU A 164 1.62 -4.42 14.42
N ASP A 165 0.57 -3.61 14.27
CA ASP A 165 -0.38 -3.80 13.20
C ASP A 165 0.24 -3.48 11.84
N LEU A 166 -0.07 -4.29 10.83
CA LEU A 166 0.29 -3.97 9.45
C LEU A 166 -0.70 -2.96 8.88
N ILE A 167 -0.19 -1.85 8.37
CA ILE A 167 -0.98 -0.76 7.82
C ILE A 167 -1.05 -0.90 6.30
N MET A 168 -2.23 -1.20 5.79
CA MET A 168 -2.51 -1.29 4.36
C MET A 168 -3.78 -0.50 4.05
N GLY A 169 -3.79 0.23 2.92
CA GLY A 169 -5.01 0.94 2.55
C GLY A 169 -4.80 2.06 1.55
N HIS A 170 -5.93 2.67 1.16
CA HIS A 170 -6.00 3.78 0.22
C HIS A 170 -5.94 5.15 0.91
N ARG A 171 -5.87 6.22 0.08
CA ARG A 171 -5.92 7.62 0.54
C ARG A 171 -7.02 8.44 -0.12
N SER A 172 -8.08 7.82 -0.62
CA SER A 172 -9.16 8.54 -1.30
C SER A 172 -10.14 9.16 -0.30
N THR A 173 -9.88 10.40 0.13
CA THR A 173 -10.86 11.21 0.89
C THR A 173 -12.06 11.57 0.03
N GLN A 174 -11.87 11.78 -1.26
CA GLN A 174 -12.94 12.10 -2.20
C GLN A 174 -14.02 11.02 -2.23
N GLN A 175 -13.63 9.73 -2.21
CA GLN A 175 -14.60 8.63 -2.17
C GLN A 175 -15.37 8.62 -0.85
N ILE A 176 -14.67 8.78 0.27
CA ILE A 176 -15.33 8.88 1.60
C ILE A 176 -16.33 10.03 1.64
N GLU A 177 -15.94 11.23 1.17
CA GLU A 177 -16.80 12.40 1.14
C GLU A 177 -18.02 12.22 0.22
N SER A 178 -17.86 11.58 -0.96
CA SER A 178 -18.99 11.31 -1.85
C SER A 178 -19.97 10.32 -1.23
N THR A 179 -19.50 9.19 -0.74
CA THR A 179 -20.34 8.17 -0.11
C THR A 179 -21.02 8.70 1.16
N THR A 180 -20.33 9.55 1.95
CA THR A 180 -20.95 10.24 3.11
C THR A 180 -22.13 11.13 2.69
N ARG A 181 -21.98 11.86 1.59
CA ARG A 181 -23.06 12.69 1.05
C ARG A 181 -24.24 11.85 0.59
N ASP A 182 -23.96 10.76 -0.11
CA ASP A 182 -24.99 9.87 -0.63
C ASP A 182 -25.72 9.12 0.50
N TYR A 183 -25.00 8.73 1.56
CA TYR A 183 -25.60 8.24 2.82
C TYR A 183 -26.56 9.25 3.42
N ASN A 184 -26.15 10.51 3.59
CA ASN A 184 -26.99 11.55 4.18
C ASN A 184 -28.24 11.85 3.34
N ASN A 185 -28.11 11.79 2.00
CA ASN A 185 -29.25 11.93 1.09
C ASN A 185 -30.22 10.77 1.27
N ALA A 186 -29.74 9.52 1.27
CA ALA A 186 -30.57 8.33 1.47
C ALA A 186 -31.34 8.37 2.81
N VAL A 187 -30.67 8.78 3.90
CA VAL A 187 -31.32 8.97 5.21
C VAL A 187 -32.40 10.06 5.14
N SER A 188 -32.14 11.19 4.47
CA SER A 188 -33.10 12.29 4.34
C SER A 188 -34.33 11.93 3.50
N GLU A 189 -34.14 11.00 2.56
CA GLU A 189 -35.20 10.47 1.68
C GLU A 189 -35.93 9.25 2.28
N PHE A 190 -35.59 8.85 3.51
CA PHE A 190 -36.13 7.66 4.19
C PHE A 190 -35.92 6.37 3.38
N SER A 191 -34.78 6.26 2.69
CA SER A 191 -34.40 5.07 1.92
C SER A 191 -33.55 4.14 2.77
N ASP A 192 -34.19 3.27 3.58
CA ASP A 192 -33.50 2.43 4.56
C ASP A 192 -32.52 1.45 3.88
N GLY A 193 -32.92 0.82 2.77
CA GLY A 193 -32.05 -0.08 2.03
C GLY A 193 -30.82 0.62 1.46
N ALA A 194 -30.97 1.80 0.83
CA ALA A 194 -29.85 2.55 0.29
C ALA A 194 -28.94 3.10 1.40
N SER A 195 -29.52 3.59 2.51
CA SER A 195 -28.73 4.07 3.65
C SER A 195 -27.89 2.95 4.27
N ALA A 196 -28.42 1.73 4.38
CA ALA A 196 -27.67 0.57 4.86
C ALA A 196 -26.51 0.21 3.94
N VAL A 197 -26.69 0.27 2.62
CA VAL A 197 -25.60 0.06 1.63
C VAL A 197 -24.49 1.08 1.82
N PHE A 198 -24.84 2.38 1.82
CA PHE A 198 -23.84 3.45 1.96
C PHE A 198 -23.13 3.39 3.31
N GLN A 199 -23.80 3.04 4.39
CA GLN A 199 -23.17 2.86 5.69
C GLN A 199 -22.10 1.77 5.65
N CYS A 200 -22.41 0.60 5.10
CA CYS A 200 -21.47 -0.50 5.00
C CYS A 200 -20.27 -0.14 4.10
N VAL A 201 -20.51 0.57 3.00
CA VAL A 201 -19.43 1.05 2.10
C VAL A 201 -18.55 2.09 2.80
N LEU A 202 -19.12 2.99 3.61
CA LEU A 202 -18.35 3.92 4.44
C LEU A 202 -17.46 3.18 5.44
N GLU A 203 -18.00 2.21 6.16
CA GLU A 203 -17.21 1.39 7.09
C GLU A 203 -16.04 0.68 6.39
N PHE A 204 -16.27 0.19 5.17
CA PHE A 204 -15.20 -0.37 4.34
C PHE A 204 -14.11 0.66 4.04
N LEU A 205 -14.51 1.81 3.52
CA LEU A 205 -13.58 2.88 3.14
C LEU A 205 -12.77 3.40 4.34
N GLU A 206 -13.43 3.57 5.50
CA GLU A 206 -12.78 4.03 6.72
C GLU A 206 -11.79 3.00 7.28
N LYS A 207 -12.15 1.71 7.30
CA LYS A 207 -11.27 0.62 7.74
C LYS A 207 -10.06 0.42 6.83
N THR A 208 -10.21 0.74 5.56
CA THR A 208 -9.13 0.63 4.56
C THR A 208 -8.45 1.98 4.25
N TYR A 209 -8.75 3.03 5.01
CA TYR A 209 -8.12 4.33 4.84
C TYR A 209 -6.76 4.40 5.53
N LYS A 210 -5.73 4.74 4.76
CA LYS A 210 -4.37 4.95 5.26
C LYS A 210 -4.18 6.42 5.62
N ASP A 211 -4.35 6.76 6.90
CA ASP A 211 -4.09 8.10 7.40
C ASP A 211 -2.58 8.34 7.54
N THR A 212 -1.97 8.79 6.45
CA THR A 212 -0.54 9.07 6.41
C THR A 212 -0.13 10.21 7.34
N SER A 213 -1.01 11.14 7.68
CA SER A 213 -0.71 12.23 8.61
C SER A 213 -0.56 11.68 10.03
N MET A 214 -1.50 10.84 10.47
CA MET A 214 -1.42 10.18 11.76
C MET A 214 -0.21 9.24 11.84
N ILE A 215 0.11 8.53 10.76
CA ILE A 215 1.29 7.65 10.71
C ILE A 215 2.58 8.45 10.85
N ILE A 216 2.69 9.61 10.19
CA ILE A 216 3.84 10.51 10.32
C ILE A 216 3.95 11.02 11.77
N GLU A 217 2.85 11.47 12.37
CA GLU A 217 2.81 11.97 13.75
C GLU A 217 3.27 10.90 14.75
N ARG A 218 2.79 9.66 14.61
CA ARG A 218 3.21 8.53 15.46
C ARG A 218 4.70 8.20 15.35
N ASN A 219 5.33 8.55 14.24
CA ASN A 219 6.74 8.30 13.95
C ASN A 219 7.58 9.60 13.91
N GLU A 220 7.09 10.66 14.56
CA GLU A 220 7.72 11.98 14.52
C GLU A 220 9.17 11.95 14.99
N ASP A 221 9.51 11.14 15.96
CA ASP A 221 10.90 10.99 16.47
C ASP A 221 11.86 10.55 15.34
N PHE A 222 11.42 9.64 14.47
CA PHE A 222 12.23 9.23 13.32
C PHE A 222 12.41 10.38 12.33
N PHE A 223 11.34 11.07 11.95
CA PHE A 223 11.41 12.19 11.01
C PHE A 223 12.25 13.34 11.57
N ASN A 224 12.08 13.68 12.85
CA ASN A 224 12.88 14.72 13.51
C ASN A 224 14.36 14.32 13.60
N SER A 225 14.67 13.02 13.71
CA SER A 225 16.05 12.55 13.70
C SER A 225 16.76 12.79 12.36
N ILE A 226 16.02 12.90 11.25
CA ILE A 226 16.58 13.21 9.92
C ILE A 226 17.24 14.58 9.93
N TYR A 227 16.59 15.59 10.54
CA TYR A 227 17.16 16.94 10.69
C TYR A 227 18.39 16.95 11.61
N GLY A 228 18.37 16.17 12.67
CA GLY A 228 19.45 16.10 13.68
C GLY A 228 20.69 15.32 13.25
N ASN A 229 20.59 14.57 12.18
CA ASN A 229 21.67 13.76 11.61
C ASN A 229 22.21 14.41 10.33
N ASP A 230 23.52 14.35 10.11
CA ASP A 230 24.19 14.90 8.90
C ASP A 230 23.86 14.04 7.66
N ILE A 231 22.58 14.00 7.27
CA ILE A 231 22.14 13.29 6.06
C ILE A 231 22.48 14.14 4.83
N GLU A 232 23.29 13.59 3.96
CA GLU A 232 23.73 14.25 2.72
C GLU A 232 22.84 13.86 1.53
N GLU A 233 22.32 12.63 1.55
CA GLU A 233 21.60 12.06 0.41
C GLU A 233 20.44 11.18 0.86
N VAL A 234 19.30 11.35 0.20
CA VAL A 234 18.13 10.47 0.26
C VAL A 234 18.16 9.54 -0.95
N ILE A 235 18.17 8.24 -0.72
CA ILE A 235 18.27 7.21 -1.76
C ILE A 235 17.00 6.37 -1.77
N VAL A 236 16.31 6.34 -2.91
CA VAL A 236 15.07 5.56 -3.10
C VAL A 236 15.35 4.33 -3.95
N ILE A 237 15.04 3.15 -3.40
CA ILE A 237 15.23 1.85 -4.07
C ILE A 237 13.95 1.04 -4.03
N GLY A 238 13.50 0.59 -5.19
CA GLY A 238 12.38 -0.34 -5.29
C GLY A 238 11.01 0.21 -4.93
N SER A 239 10.88 1.53 -4.76
CA SER A 239 9.58 2.17 -4.55
C SER A 239 8.81 2.26 -5.87
N SER A 240 7.49 2.04 -5.79
CA SER A 240 6.56 2.28 -6.89
C SER A 240 6.38 3.77 -7.18
N LEU A 241 6.86 4.67 -6.31
CA LEU A 241 6.65 6.12 -6.36
C LEU A 241 5.15 6.44 -6.45
N SER A 242 4.33 5.75 -5.66
CA SER A 242 2.89 5.93 -5.62
C SER A 242 2.51 7.25 -4.93
N ASN A 243 1.32 7.77 -5.26
CA ASN A 243 0.76 8.93 -4.56
C ASN A 243 0.34 8.60 -3.11
N ILE A 244 0.16 7.31 -2.79
CA ILE A 244 -0.20 6.86 -1.44
C ILE A 244 0.94 7.16 -0.46
N ASP A 245 2.19 6.89 -0.88
CA ASP A 245 3.37 7.03 -0.03
C ASP A 245 4.04 8.41 -0.13
N ARG A 246 3.56 9.24 -1.05
CA ARG A 246 4.13 10.58 -1.31
C ARG A 246 4.25 11.46 -0.06
N PRO A 247 3.28 11.52 0.89
CA PRO A 247 3.41 12.39 2.07
C PRO A 247 4.61 12.10 2.95
N TYR A 248 5.04 10.85 3.02
CA TYR A 248 6.26 10.51 3.77
C TYR A 248 7.51 11.13 3.13
N LEU A 249 7.57 11.14 1.79
CA LEU A 249 8.68 11.73 1.07
C LEU A 249 8.64 13.27 1.10
N GLU A 250 7.44 13.85 1.10
CA GLU A 250 7.24 15.28 1.33
C GLU A 250 7.73 15.69 2.73
N ARG A 251 7.39 14.90 3.75
CA ARG A 251 7.85 15.13 5.12
C ARG A 251 9.37 15.06 5.22
N ILE A 252 10.03 14.09 4.55
CA ILE A 252 11.49 13.98 4.49
C ILE A 252 12.10 15.17 3.77
N ARG A 253 11.53 15.60 2.63
CA ARG A 253 12.00 16.77 1.88
C ARG A 253 12.05 18.02 2.77
N ASP A 254 11.04 18.19 3.63
CA ASP A 254 10.91 19.36 4.49
C ASP A 254 11.89 19.36 5.66
N GLU A 255 12.57 18.23 5.94
CA GLU A 255 13.59 18.13 7.00
C GLU A 255 14.97 18.67 6.61
N GLY A 256 15.26 18.85 5.32
CA GLY A 256 16.58 19.34 4.95
C GLY A 256 16.82 19.49 3.46
N ASP A 257 17.99 19.98 3.15
CA ASP A 257 18.42 20.30 1.79
C ASP A 257 19.27 19.15 1.20
N PHE A 258 18.64 17.99 0.99
CA PHE A 258 19.30 16.75 0.59
C PHE A 258 19.49 16.65 -0.93
N LYS A 259 20.52 15.89 -1.34
CA LYS A 259 20.57 15.28 -2.66
C LYS A 259 19.60 14.09 -2.71
N TRP A 260 18.88 13.92 -3.82
CA TRP A 260 17.94 12.82 -4.03
C TRP A 260 18.37 11.90 -5.16
N SER A 261 18.54 10.62 -4.86
CA SER A 261 18.89 9.60 -5.84
C SER A 261 17.78 8.57 -5.94
N ILE A 262 17.15 8.44 -7.11
CA ILE A 262 16.15 7.38 -7.36
C ILE A 262 16.78 6.32 -8.26
N TYR A 263 16.82 5.09 -7.75
CA TYR A 263 17.23 3.93 -8.51
C TYR A 263 15.98 3.32 -9.19
N TYR A 264 15.74 3.73 -10.44
CA TYR A 264 14.60 3.23 -11.21
C TYR A 264 14.82 1.78 -11.66
N HIS A 265 13.71 1.03 -11.79
CA HIS A 265 13.76 -0.33 -12.29
C HIS A 265 14.23 -0.37 -13.75
N ASP A 266 15.39 -0.94 -13.97
CA ASP A 266 15.94 -1.18 -15.31
C ASP A 266 15.79 -2.67 -15.66
N SER A 267 14.80 -2.96 -16.50
CA SER A 267 14.48 -4.33 -16.93
C SER A 267 15.39 -4.86 -18.05
N GLY A 268 16.32 -4.02 -18.56
CA GLY A 268 17.07 -4.30 -19.80
C GLY A 268 16.25 -4.08 -21.08
N ASN A 269 14.94 -3.84 -20.97
CA ASN A 269 14.10 -3.42 -22.09
C ASN A 269 14.07 -1.89 -22.16
N MET A 270 14.57 -1.32 -23.25
CA MET A 270 14.77 0.12 -23.40
C MET A 270 13.45 0.93 -23.19
N ILE A 271 12.32 0.44 -23.68
CA ILE A 271 11.03 1.16 -23.60
C ILE A 271 10.54 1.15 -22.15
N ILE A 272 10.61 0.02 -21.46
CA ILE A 272 10.18 -0.13 -20.06
C ILE A 272 11.09 0.69 -19.16
N SER A 273 12.40 0.55 -19.32
CA SER A 273 13.38 1.26 -18.51
C SER A 273 13.28 2.78 -18.67
N GLU A 274 13.06 3.28 -19.90
CA GLU A 274 12.85 4.72 -20.13
C GLU A 274 11.55 5.22 -19.49
N LYS A 275 10.46 4.44 -19.52
CA LYS A 275 9.21 4.78 -18.84
C LYS A 275 9.43 4.95 -17.33
N GLU A 276 10.15 4.01 -16.70
CA GLU A 276 10.45 4.07 -15.27
C GLU A 276 11.40 5.24 -14.94
N ARG A 277 12.37 5.52 -15.80
CA ARG A 277 13.26 6.67 -15.66
C ARG A 277 12.49 8.00 -15.70
N VAL A 278 11.59 8.15 -16.69
CA VAL A 278 10.74 9.36 -16.82
C VAL A 278 9.80 9.51 -15.62
N LYS A 279 9.26 8.40 -15.11
CA LYS A 279 8.43 8.40 -13.89
C LYS A 279 9.21 8.92 -12.69
N ALA A 280 10.45 8.46 -12.49
CA ALA A 280 11.33 8.93 -11.43
C ALA A 280 11.63 10.44 -11.51
N ILE A 281 11.90 10.94 -12.72
CA ILE A 281 12.11 12.38 -12.96
C ILE A 281 10.87 13.19 -12.54
N LYS A 282 9.71 12.82 -13.10
CA LYS A 282 8.44 13.49 -12.81
C LYS A 282 8.10 13.46 -11.33
N PHE A 283 8.40 12.37 -10.65
CA PHE A 283 8.17 12.24 -9.22
C PHE A 283 8.98 13.27 -8.43
N LEU A 284 10.30 13.41 -8.71
CA LEU A 284 11.13 14.43 -8.06
C LEU A 284 10.70 15.86 -8.43
N GLU A 285 10.16 16.08 -9.62
CA GLU A 285 9.55 17.35 -9.99
C GLU A 285 8.32 17.66 -9.14
N THR A 286 7.44 16.70 -8.96
CA THR A 286 6.25 16.87 -8.11
C THR A 286 6.60 17.07 -6.63
N LEU A 287 7.72 16.51 -6.16
CA LEU A 287 8.28 16.78 -4.84
C LEU A 287 9.01 18.13 -4.76
N GLN A 288 9.09 18.89 -5.87
CA GLN A 288 9.78 20.19 -5.93
C GLN A 288 11.27 20.12 -5.57
N ILE A 289 11.92 18.98 -5.82
CA ILE A 289 13.37 18.86 -5.63
C ILE A 289 14.08 19.65 -6.74
N PRO A 290 15.04 20.54 -6.43
CA PRO A 290 15.83 21.28 -7.42
C PRO A 290 16.57 20.35 -8.38
N GLU A 291 16.68 20.72 -9.66
CA GLU A 291 17.27 19.86 -10.70
C GLU A 291 18.70 19.43 -10.37
N GLU A 292 19.50 20.34 -9.84
CA GLU A 292 20.89 20.14 -9.43
C GLU A 292 21.05 19.14 -8.28
N LYS A 293 19.96 18.82 -7.57
CA LYS A 293 19.93 17.83 -6.48
C LYS A 293 19.33 16.49 -6.88
N ARG A 294 18.86 16.37 -8.11
CA ARG A 294 18.26 15.13 -8.63
C ARG A 294 19.33 14.23 -9.24
N ASN A 295 19.29 12.96 -8.90
CA ASN A 295 20.10 11.93 -9.50
C ASN A 295 19.22 10.71 -9.85
N ILE A 296 19.15 10.36 -11.11
CA ILE A 296 18.33 9.25 -11.61
C ILE A 296 19.25 8.18 -12.12
N VAL A 297 19.25 7.04 -11.45
CA VAL A 297 20.24 5.97 -11.63
C VAL A 297 19.53 4.67 -12.02
N SER A 298 20.12 3.93 -12.95
CA SER A 298 19.67 2.56 -13.26
C SER A 298 19.90 1.63 -12.07
N SER A 299 18.90 0.83 -11.69
CA SER A 299 19.05 -0.18 -10.64
C SER A 299 20.15 -1.20 -10.93
N LEU A 300 20.51 -1.40 -12.20
CA LEU A 300 21.63 -2.29 -12.60
C LEU A 300 22.98 -1.84 -12.02
N GLN A 301 23.15 -0.56 -11.67
CA GLN A 301 24.40 -0.04 -11.12
C GLN A 301 24.68 -0.48 -9.68
N ILE A 302 23.63 -0.91 -8.94
CA ILE A 302 23.76 -1.36 -7.54
C ILE A 302 23.58 -2.87 -7.38
N LEU A 303 23.17 -3.56 -8.43
CA LEU A 303 23.06 -5.01 -8.39
C LEU A 303 24.45 -5.66 -8.32
N ILE A 304 24.54 -6.72 -7.55
CA ILE A 304 25.74 -7.56 -7.59
C ILE A 304 25.82 -8.14 -9.00
N ASN A 305 26.91 -7.87 -9.71
CA ASN A 305 27.20 -8.58 -10.93
C ASN A 305 27.21 -10.06 -10.58
N SER A 306 26.16 -10.80 -10.94
CA SER A 306 26.19 -12.25 -10.94
C SER A 306 27.25 -12.60 -11.96
N GLY A 307 28.51 -12.75 -11.47
CA GLY A 307 29.63 -13.15 -12.29
C GLY A 307 29.19 -14.39 -13.03
N LYS A 308 29.16 -14.30 -14.34
CA LYS A 308 29.23 -15.48 -15.17
C LYS A 308 30.59 -16.10 -14.83
N ASN A 309 30.60 -17.06 -13.91
CA ASN A 309 31.60 -18.09 -13.86
C ASN A 309 31.13 -19.31 -14.65
#